data_30e696fc1c099a68e30dd3e3bf09c61a
#
_entry.id   30e696fc1c099a68e30dd3e3bf09c61a
#
_cell.length_a   1.000
_cell.length_b   1.000
_cell.length_c   1.000
_cell.angle_alpha   90.00
_cell.angle_beta   90.00
_cell.angle_gamma   90.00
#
_symmetry.space_group_name_H-M   'P 1'
#
loop_
_entity.id
_entity.type
_entity.pdbx_description
1 polymer ?
#
loop_
_entity_poly.entity_id
_entity_poly.type
_entity_poly.pdbx_seq_one_letter_code
_entity_poly.pdbx_strand_id
1 'polypeptide(L)'
;MIEHFKKFDGEGKSLLPLSFSHLNEFAFYRERWALRRIFGYEFPSGASAERGSAVESGLNMVLNGMSVTDATEKMVAEYDANCSRITDPKIDDERENLVPLLELGANKFKEFAFQWRFIEYQRKIEVEIDDIPFIGYTDFYFEDNNTREDFFIDLKTTKSNPLQISTSHAMQQAIYNRATNARQMLWYLKTPTKTKPADFTQLELSDYTHYLNICKHIIKVMGNYLKSVNSKDDVKNSLIPNPDNWIWKEETVCKARKEVWGY
;
A
#
# COMPACT_ATOMS: atom_id res chain seq x y z
N MET A 1 4.21 18.40 19.00
CA MET A 1 3.69 17.06 18.59
C MET A 1 4.81 16.17 18.04
N ILE A 2 5.62 16.66 17.13
CA ILE A 2 6.72 15.90 16.47
C ILE A 2 7.65 15.18 17.45
N GLU A 3 7.98 15.78 18.58
CA GLU A 3 8.88 15.18 19.59
C GLU A 3 8.37 13.86 20.16
N HIS A 4 7.06 13.62 20.19
CA HIS A 4 6.51 12.35 20.65
C HIS A 4 6.74 11.23 19.64
N PHE A 5 6.82 11.56 18.34
CA PHE A 5 7.12 10.59 17.29
C PHE A 5 8.60 10.18 17.24
N LYS A 6 9.48 10.96 17.88
CA LYS A 6 10.92 10.66 17.97
C LYS A 6 11.30 9.79 19.16
N LYS A 7 10.40 9.53 20.13
CA LYS A 7 10.70 8.82 21.38
C LYS A 7 11.37 7.46 21.20
N PHE A 8 11.07 6.77 20.10
CA PHE A 8 11.56 5.43 19.81
C PHE A 8 12.67 5.40 18.75
N ASP A 9 13.18 6.56 18.33
CA ASP A 9 14.21 6.67 17.28
C ASP A 9 15.54 5.97 17.63
N GLY A 10 15.88 5.85 18.91
CA GLY A 10 17.11 5.22 19.37
C GLY A 10 17.04 3.70 19.57
N GLU A 11 15.84 3.10 19.49
CA GLU A 11 15.61 1.69 19.82
C GLU A 11 15.26 0.82 18.60
N GLY A 12 15.24 1.38 17.39
CA GLY A 12 14.83 0.66 16.21
C GLY A 12 14.63 1.59 15.01
N LYS A 13 13.77 1.20 14.09
CA LYS A 13 13.42 2.05 12.95
C LYS A 13 12.68 3.29 13.45
N SER A 14 13.14 4.48 13.06
CA SER A 14 12.47 5.75 13.32
C SER A 14 11.00 5.69 12.90
N LEU A 15 10.12 6.30 13.72
CA LEU A 15 8.72 6.48 13.34
C LEU A 15 8.54 7.54 12.25
N LEU A 16 9.54 8.39 12.05
CA LEU A 16 9.52 9.47 11.06
C LEU A 16 10.54 9.22 9.93
N PRO A 17 10.22 9.64 8.70
CA PRO A 17 8.91 10.16 8.27
C PRO A 17 7.84 9.07 8.30
N LEU A 18 6.58 9.47 8.54
CA LEU A 18 5.47 8.54 8.43
C LEU A 18 5.21 8.19 6.96
N SER A 19 4.63 7.03 6.72
CA SER A 19 4.01 6.69 5.45
C SER A 19 2.50 6.46 5.64
N PHE A 20 1.77 6.42 4.54
CA PHE A 20 0.36 6.03 4.61
C PHE A 20 0.16 4.68 5.33
N SER A 21 1.02 3.69 5.04
CA SER A 21 0.93 2.37 5.68
C SER A 21 1.11 2.43 7.20
N HIS A 22 1.99 3.30 7.72
CA HIS A 22 2.13 3.56 9.15
C HIS A 22 0.82 4.05 9.78
N LEU A 23 0.22 5.06 9.13
CA LEU A 23 -1.01 5.68 9.61
C LEU A 23 -2.16 4.68 9.59
N ASN A 24 -2.28 3.93 8.50
CA ASN A 24 -3.31 2.93 8.31
C ASN A 24 -3.19 1.77 9.31
N GLU A 25 -1.98 1.24 9.54
CA GLU A 25 -1.76 0.20 10.54
C GLU A 25 -2.10 0.71 11.95
N PHE A 26 -1.67 1.92 12.33
CA PHE A 26 -2.00 2.50 13.64
C PHE A 26 -3.51 2.68 13.81
N ALA A 27 -4.22 3.10 12.78
CA ALA A 27 -5.66 3.33 12.84
C ALA A 27 -6.48 2.04 13.00
N PHE A 28 -6.13 0.99 12.25
CA PHE A 28 -6.97 -0.20 12.09
C PHE A 28 -6.38 -1.47 12.69
N TYR A 29 -5.06 -1.52 12.94
CA TYR A 29 -4.32 -2.70 13.40
C TYR A 29 -3.20 -2.28 14.36
N ARG A 30 -3.55 -1.56 15.43
CA ARG A 30 -2.59 -0.88 16.33
C ARG A 30 -1.58 -1.84 16.96
N GLU A 31 -2.01 -3.05 17.30
CA GLU A 31 -1.13 -4.05 17.87
C GLU A 31 -0.09 -4.55 16.84
N ARG A 32 -0.49 -4.76 15.58
CA ARG A 32 0.43 -5.10 14.49
C ARG A 32 1.39 -3.95 14.20
N TRP A 33 0.89 -2.71 14.22
CA TRP A 33 1.73 -1.53 14.13
C TRP A 33 2.78 -1.51 15.25
N ALA A 34 2.40 -1.77 16.50
CA ALA A 34 3.33 -1.82 17.62
C ALA A 34 4.38 -2.92 17.44
N LEU A 35 3.97 -4.13 17.06
CA LEU A 35 4.91 -5.23 16.77
C LEU A 35 5.96 -4.79 15.74
N ARG A 36 5.52 -4.19 14.65
CA ARG A 36 6.40 -3.82 13.54
C ARG A 36 7.28 -2.61 13.87
N ARG A 37 6.70 -1.56 14.47
CA ARG A 37 7.35 -0.25 14.60
C ARG A 37 8.03 -0.02 15.95
N ILE A 38 7.52 -0.62 17.00
CA ILE A 38 8.04 -0.44 18.36
C ILE A 38 8.90 -1.66 18.76
N PHE A 39 8.39 -2.86 18.51
CA PHE A 39 9.09 -4.08 18.90
C PHE A 39 10.07 -4.59 17.83
N GLY A 40 10.00 -4.08 16.58
CA GLY A 40 10.98 -4.38 15.53
C GLY A 40 10.74 -5.70 14.78
N TYR A 41 9.56 -6.30 14.89
CA TYR A 41 9.22 -7.49 14.11
C TYR A 41 9.02 -7.16 12.64
N GLU A 42 9.56 -8.03 11.78
CA GLU A 42 9.33 -7.97 10.33
C GLU A 42 8.35 -9.06 9.93
N PHE A 43 7.35 -8.68 9.14
CA PHE A 43 6.36 -9.60 8.61
C PHE A 43 6.49 -9.62 7.09
N PRO A 44 6.69 -10.80 6.50
CA PRO A 44 6.77 -10.91 5.05
C PRO A 44 5.42 -10.52 4.42
N SER A 45 5.47 -10.04 3.20
CA SER A 45 4.26 -9.86 2.39
C SER A 45 3.65 -11.21 2.06
N GLY A 46 2.32 -11.29 1.95
CA GLY A 46 1.66 -12.51 1.46
C GLY A 46 1.64 -12.57 -0.07
N ALA A 47 1.38 -13.74 -0.63
CA ALA A 47 1.35 -13.99 -2.07
C ALA A 47 0.48 -13.00 -2.87
N SER A 48 -0.65 -12.57 -2.32
CA SER A 48 -1.52 -11.56 -2.96
C SER A 48 -0.87 -10.17 -3.05
N ALA A 49 -0.04 -9.79 -2.08
CA ALA A 49 0.69 -8.51 -2.13
C ALA A 49 1.84 -8.59 -3.14
N GLU A 50 2.59 -9.72 -3.15
CA GLU A 50 3.66 -9.96 -4.12
C GLU A 50 3.11 -9.99 -5.56
N ARG A 51 1.90 -10.55 -5.77
CA ARG A 51 1.21 -10.44 -7.07
C ARG A 51 0.99 -8.98 -7.46
N GLY A 52 0.52 -8.15 -6.53
CA GLY A 52 0.30 -6.72 -6.78
C GLY A 52 1.58 -6.04 -7.24
N SER A 53 2.66 -6.21 -6.48
CA SER A 53 3.98 -5.63 -6.78
C SER A 53 4.54 -6.13 -8.11
N ALA A 54 4.43 -7.43 -8.40
CA ALA A 54 4.92 -8.00 -9.64
C ALA A 54 4.15 -7.45 -10.87
N VAL A 55 2.80 -7.39 -10.80
CA VAL A 55 1.98 -6.82 -11.89
C VAL A 55 2.30 -5.34 -12.11
N GLU A 56 2.49 -4.57 -11.05
CA GLU A 56 2.90 -3.17 -11.13
C GLU A 56 4.27 -3.02 -11.81
N SER A 57 5.27 -3.82 -11.40
CA SER A 57 6.60 -3.88 -12.02
C SER A 57 6.52 -4.28 -13.50
N GLY A 58 5.73 -5.30 -13.85
CA GLY A 58 5.51 -5.72 -15.23
C GLY A 58 4.89 -4.63 -16.10
N LEU A 59 3.89 -3.91 -15.59
CA LEU A 59 3.28 -2.78 -16.30
C LEU A 59 4.26 -1.62 -16.49
N ASN A 60 5.12 -1.35 -15.52
CA ASN A 60 6.19 -0.38 -15.69
C ASN A 60 7.15 -0.77 -16.84
N MET A 61 7.52 -2.06 -16.94
CA MET A 61 8.35 -2.55 -18.06
C MET A 61 7.67 -2.31 -19.41
N VAL A 62 6.36 -2.58 -19.50
CA VAL A 62 5.59 -2.34 -20.74
C VAL A 62 5.50 -0.86 -21.08
N LEU A 63 5.25 0.02 -20.10
CA LEU A 63 5.20 1.48 -20.29
C LEU A 63 6.56 2.05 -20.75
N ASN A 64 7.67 1.39 -20.38
CA ASN A 64 9.02 1.71 -20.85
C ASN A 64 9.39 1.02 -22.19
N GLY A 65 8.42 0.46 -22.90
CA GLY A 65 8.60 -0.05 -24.26
C GLY A 65 8.99 -1.53 -24.36
N MET A 66 9.00 -2.28 -23.24
CA MET A 66 9.21 -3.73 -23.30
C MET A 66 7.99 -4.42 -23.89
N SER A 67 8.19 -5.52 -24.65
CA SER A 67 7.08 -6.32 -25.11
C SER A 67 6.33 -6.96 -23.94
N VAL A 68 5.02 -7.18 -24.09
CA VAL A 68 4.22 -7.85 -23.04
C VAL A 68 4.77 -9.25 -22.74
N THR A 69 5.27 -9.94 -23.74
CA THR A 69 5.88 -11.28 -23.59
C THR A 69 7.13 -11.22 -22.69
N ASP A 70 8.07 -10.33 -22.99
CA ASP A 70 9.31 -10.20 -22.21
C ASP A 70 9.02 -9.68 -20.79
N ALA A 71 8.07 -8.75 -20.66
CA ALA A 71 7.62 -8.26 -19.36
C ALA A 71 6.97 -9.37 -18.52
N THR A 72 6.20 -10.27 -19.15
CA THR A 72 5.62 -11.45 -18.50
C THR A 72 6.69 -12.35 -17.90
N GLU A 73 7.72 -12.70 -18.68
CA GLU A 73 8.79 -13.59 -18.20
C GLU A 73 9.50 -12.99 -16.97
N LYS A 74 9.83 -11.70 -17.03
CA LYS A 74 10.51 -11.00 -15.91
C LYS A 74 9.61 -10.86 -14.69
N MET A 75 8.35 -10.49 -14.88
CA MET A 75 7.36 -10.36 -13.82
C MET A 75 7.16 -11.69 -13.08
N VAL A 76 7.03 -12.79 -13.80
CA VAL A 76 6.86 -14.13 -13.20
C VAL A 76 8.11 -14.52 -12.42
N ALA A 77 9.31 -14.29 -12.98
CA ALA A 77 10.57 -14.57 -12.30
C ALA A 77 10.74 -13.74 -11.01
N GLU A 78 10.35 -12.46 -11.02
CA GLU A 78 10.36 -11.59 -9.85
C GLU A 78 9.39 -12.10 -8.77
N TYR A 79 8.17 -12.45 -9.15
CA TYR A 79 7.18 -13.04 -8.24
C TYR A 79 7.71 -14.32 -7.59
N ASP A 80 8.23 -15.26 -8.38
CA ASP A 80 8.75 -16.54 -7.91
C ASP A 80 9.92 -16.33 -6.94
N ALA A 81 10.81 -15.38 -7.23
CA ALA A 81 11.94 -15.05 -6.35
C ALA A 81 11.48 -14.47 -5.01
N ASN A 82 10.49 -13.57 -5.01
CA ASN A 82 9.93 -12.97 -3.79
C ASN A 82 9.17 -14.02 -2.96
N CYS A 83 8.37 -14.85 -3.61
CA CYS A 83 7.59 -15.89 -2.95
C CYS A 83 8.42 -17.05 -2.41
N SER A 84 9.66 -17.24 -2.89
CA SER A 84 10.55 -18.30 -2.39
C SER A 84 10.86 -18.22 -0.88
N ARG A 85 10.64 -17.06 -0.27
CA ARG A 85 10.96 -16.77 1.15
C ARG A 85 9.73 -16.73 2.06
N ILE A 86 8.55 -17.00 1.53
CA ILE A 86 7.30 -16.94 2.28
C ILE A 86 6.59 -18.29 2.24
N THR A 87 5.83 -18.58 3.30
CA THR A 87 4.96 -19.75 3.39
C THR A 87 3.52 -19.26 3.26
N ASP A 88 2.97 -19.27 2.06
CA ASP A 88 1.58 -18.91 1.80
C ASP A 88 0.96 -19.97 0.88
N PRO A 89 -0.12 -20.66 1.28
CA PRO A 89 -0.74 -21.69 0.45
C PRO A 89 -1.35 -21.18 -0.86
N LYS A 90 -1.39 -19.86 -1.06
CA LYS A 90 -1.96 -19.23 -2.25
C LYS A 90 -0.92 -18.87 -3.31
N ILE A 91 0.35 -19.19 -3.12
CA ILE A 91 1.43 -18.79 -4.04
C ILE A 91 1.09 -19.21 -5.46
N ASP A 92 0.73 -20.47 -5.70
CA ASP A 92 0.43 -20.98 -7.04
C ASP A 92 -0.83 -20.33 -7.63
N ASP A 93 -1.90 -20.22 -6.83
CA ASP A 93 -3.15 -19.56 -7.25
C ASP A 93 -2.92 -18.08 -7.64
N GLU A 94 -2.11 -17.35 -6.88
CA GLU A 94 -1.81 -15.95 -7.18
C GLU A 94 -0.84 -15.79 -8.34
N ARG A 95 0.04 -16.78 -8.57
CA ARG A 95 0.93 -16.85 -9.73
C ARG A 95 0.17 -16.98 -11.05
N GLU A 96 -0.86 -17.81 -11.08
CA GLU A 96 -1.73 -17.98 -12.27
C GLU A 96 -2.44 -16.69 -12.68
N ASN A 97 -2.64 -15.76 -11.74
CA ASN A 97 -3.30 -14.48 -12.00
C ASN A 97 -2.38 -13.42 -12.62
N LEU A 98 -1.06 -13.60 -12.63
CA LEU A 98 -0.09 -12.59 -13.08
C LEU A 98 -0.30 -12.19 -14.54
N VAL A 99 -0.30 -13.16 -15.44
CA VAL A 99 -0.40 -12.91 -16.89
C VAL A 99 -1.71 -12.24 -17.27
N PRO A 100 -2.89 -12.73 -16.85
CA PRO A 100 -4.16 -12.07 -17.16
C PRO A 100 -4.25 -10.62 -16.65
N LEU A 101 -3.64 -10.33 -15.51
CA LEU A 101 -3.66 -8.97 -14.95
C LEU A 101 -2.69 -8.05 -15.69
N LEU A 102 -1.50 -8.54 -16.07
CA LEU A 102 -0.55 -7.76 -16.87
C LEU A 102 -1.15 -7.41 -18.23
N GLU A 103 -1.72 -8.39 -18.93
CA GLU A 103 -2.36 -8.19 -20.24
C GLU A 103 -3.52 -7.19 -20.16
N LEU A 104 -4.37 -7.31 -19.14
CA LEU A 104 -5.47 -6.38 -18.90
C LEU A 104 -4.96 -4.96 -18.69
N GLY A 105 -4.00 -4.75 -17.79
CA GLY A 105 -3.43 -3.44 -17.49
C GLY A 105 -2.72 -2.83 -18.70
N ALA A 106 -1.92 -3.63 -19.43
CA ALA A 106 -1.22 -3.19 -20.63
C ALA A 106 -2.20 -2.75 -21.74
N ASN A 107 -3.29 -3.50 -21.93
CA ASN A 107 -4.33 -3.13 -22.89
C ASN A 107 -5.02 -1.83 -22.48
N LYS A 108 -5.30 -1.63 -21.19
CA LYS A 108 -5.87 -0.37 -20.70
C LYS A 108 -4.92 0.81 -20.90
N PHE A 109 -3.64 0.71 -20.60
CA PHE A 109 -2.68 1.77 -20.91
C PHE A 109 -2.60 2.07 -22.41
N LYS A 110 -2.67 1.04 -23.27
CA LYS A 110 -2.67 1.22 -24.71
C LYS A 110 -3.92 1.96 -25.21
N GLU A 111 -5.09 1.77 -24.61
CA GLU A 111 -6.31 2.52 -24.92
C GLU A 111 -6.13 4.02 -24.75
N PHE A 112 -5.33 4.45 -23.77
CA PHE A 112 -5.09 5.85 -23.43
C PHE A 112 -3.76 6.42 -23.95
N ALA A 113 -2.95 5.64 -24.67
CA ALA A 113 -1.59 6.02 -25.08
C ALA A 113 -1.49 7.32 -25.88
N PHE A 114 -2.53 7.71 -26.63
CA PHE A 114 -2.58 8.98 -27.36
C PHE A 114 -2.94 10.18 -26.47
N GLN A 115 -3.62 9.94 -25.35
CA GLN A 115 -4.10 10.98 -24.45
C GLN A 115 -3.10 11.24 -23.32
N TRP A 116 -2.31 10.26 -22.92
CA TRP A 116 -1.47 10.32 -21.75
C TRP A 116 0.00 10.03 -22.09
N ARG A 117 0.88 10.82 -21.51
CA ARG A 117 2.32 10.62 -21.58
C ARG A 117 2.80 10.06 -20.23
N PHE A 118 3.34 8.86 -20.24
CA PHE A 118 3.99 8.28 -19.06
C PHE A 118 5.25 9.08 -18.71
N ILE A 119 5.41 9.47 -17.47
CA ILE A 119 6.52 10.30 -16.98
C ILE A 119 7.45 9.47 -16.10
N GLU A 120 6.90 8.80 -15.05
CA GLU A 120 7.72 8.18 -14.03
C GLU A 120 6.96 7.08 -13.30
N TYR A 121 7.71 6.07 -12.89
CA TYR A 121 7.25 4.97 -12.03
C TYR A 121 7.76 5.17 -10.61
N GLN A 122 6.92 4.93 -9.61
CA GLN A 122 7.23 5.06 -8.19
C GLN A 122 7.84 6.42 -7.83
N ARG A 123 7.22 7.50 -8.32
CA ARG A 123 7.65 8.85 -7.99
C ARG A 123 7.55 9.09 -6.49
N LYS A 124 8.67 9.43 -5.89
CA LYS A 124 8.73 9.80 -4.48
C LYS A 124 7.95 11.09 -4.23
N ILE A 125 7.12 11.10 -3.21
CA ILE A 125 6.45 12.29 -2.69
C ILE A 125 6.82 12.52 -1.22
N GLU A 126 6.90 13.79 -0.85
CA GLU A 126 7.14 14.24 0.53
C GLU A 126 6.15 15.35 0.85
N VAL A 127 5.54 15.29 2.02
CA VAL A 127 4.56 16.30 2.47
C VAL A 127 4.56 16.39 4.00
N GLU A 128 4.23 17.55 4.52
CA GLU A 128 3.95 17.74 5.94
C GLU A 128 2.44 17.84 6.17
N ILE A 129 1.96 17.08 7.17
CA ILE A 129 0.57 17.12 7.64
C ILE A 129 0.61 17.36 9.16
N ASP A 130 0.11 18.51 9.58
CA ASP A 130 0.15 18.97 10.98
C ASP A 130 1.57 18.88 11.60
N ASP A 131 2.58 19.40 10.87
CA ASP A 131 4.02 19.41 11.22
C ASP A 131 4.66 18.00 11.29
N ILE A 132 4.00 16.97 10.84
CA ILE A 132 4.52 15.61 10.77
C ILE A 132 4.94 15.30 9.32
N PRO A 133 6.22 14.96 9.06
CA PRO A 133 6.69 14.61 7.74
C PRO A 133 6.18 13.25 7.30
N PHE A 134 5.70 13.20 6.06
CA PHE A 134 5.26 11.99 5.36
C PHE A 134 6.09 11.76 4.12
N ILE A 135 6.27 10.47 3.82
CA ILE A 135 6.87 9.97 2.58
C ILE A 135 5.94 8.96 1.93
N GLY A 136 5.89 8.97 0.62
CA GLY A 136 5.15 7.97 -0.17
C GLY A 136 5.73 7.83 -1.56
N TYR A 137 5.17 6.91 -2.32
CA TYR A 137 5.51 6.67 -3.72
C TYR A 137 4.22 6.50 -4.49
N THR A 138 4.09 7.23 -5.62
CA THR A 138 2.96 7.06 -6.54
C THR A 138 3.31 5.94 -7.50
N ASP A 139 2.36 5.07 -7.86
CA ASP A 139 2.69 3.94 -8.73
C ASP A 139 3.07 4.43 -10.14
N PHE A 140 2.17 5.10 -10.85
CA PHE A 140 2.43 5.59 -12.22
C PHE A 140 2.07 7.06 -12.35
N TYR A 141 3.02 7.87 -12.77
CA TYR A 141 2.85 9.31 -12.98
C TYR A 141 2.77 9.65 -14.45
N PHE A 142 1.76 10.44 -14.84
CA PHE A 142 1.46 10.80 -16.22
C PHE A 142 1.23 12.30 -16.37
N GLU A 143 1.32 12.77 -17.62
CA GLU A 143 0.81 14.05 -18.07
C GLU A 143 -0.31 13.80 -19.10
N ASP A 144 -1.42 14.50 -18.99
CA ASP A 144 -2.45 14.54 -20.02
C ASP A 144 -1.97 15.40 -21.21
N ASN A 145 -1.93 14.82 -22.39
CA ASN A 145 -1.41 15.50 -23.58
C ASN A 145 -2.27 16.69 -24.03
N ASN A 146 -3.55 16.73 -23.66
CA ASN A 146 -4.49 17.78 -24.06
C ASN A 146 -4.50 18.96 -23.08
N THR A 147 -4.58 18.66 -21.76
CA THR A 147 -4.67 19.69 -20.72
C THR A 147 -3.31 20.09 -20.16
N ARG A 148 -2.28 19.27 -20.37
CA ARG A 148 -0.93 19.39 -19.77
C ARG A 148 -0.94 19.28 -18.25
N GLU A 149 -2.00 18.75 -17.70
CA GLU A 149 -2.12 18.50 -16.26
C GLU A 149 -1.50 17.17 -15.89
N ASP A 150 -0.81 17.18 -14.77
CA ASP A 150 -0.24 15.99 -14.19
C ASP A 150 -1.30 15.18 -13.43
N PHE A 151 -1.19 13.87 -13.53
CA PHE A 151 -2.01 12.96 -12.74
C PHE A 151 -1.24 11.66 -12.44
N PHE A 152 -1.74 10.87 -11.51
CA PHE A 152 -1.21 9.54 -11.30
C PHE A 152 -2.28 8.48 -11.11
N ILE A 153 -1.88 7.26 -11.43
CA ILE A 153 -2.67 6.05 -11.29
C ILE A 153 -2.07 5.24 -10.15
N ASP A 154 -2.89 4.96 -9.15
CA ASP A 154 -2.60 4.03 -8.08
C ASP A 154 -3.25 2.68 -8.43
N LEU A 155 -2.44 1.65 -8.64
CA LEU A 155 -2.86 0.35 -9.11
C LEU A 155 -3.21 -0.58 -7.96
N LYS A 156 -4.34 -1.23 -8.06
CA LYS A 156 -4.76 -2.26 -7.08
C LYS A 156 -5.16 -3.54 -7.79
N THR A 157 -4.51 -4.64 -7.46
CA THR A 157 -4.96 -5.96 -7.89
C THR A 157 -5.91 -6.54 -6.84
N THR A 158 -7.06 -7.05 -7.25
CA THR A 158 -8.16 -7.43 -6.34
C THR A 158 -8.89 -8.70 -6.80
N LYS A 159 -9.59 -9.36 -5.89
CA LYS A 159 -10.50 -10.49 -6.19
C LYS A 159 -11.93 -10.06 -6.53
N SER A 160 -12.29 -8.80 -6.21
CA SER A 160 -13.62 -8.25 -6.49
C SER A 160 -13.51 -6.78 -6.87
N ASN A 161 -14.25 -6.34 -7.87
CA ASN A 161 -14.33 -4.92 -8.21
C ASN A 161 -15.08 -4.17 -7.10
N PRO A 162 -14.47 -3.12 -6.52
CA PRO A 162 -15.16 -2.29 -5.56
C PRO A 162 -16.19 -1.38 -6.26
N LEU A 163 -17.33 -1.17 -5.61
CA LEU A 163 -18.34 -0.19 -6.05
C LEU A 163 -17.98 1.23 -5.62
N GLN A 164 -17.13 1.36 -4.62
CA GLN A 164 -16.67 2.63 -4.07
C GLN A 164 -15.24 2.50 -3.53
N ILE A 165 -14.54 3.61 -3.42
CA ILE A 165 -13.21 3.66 -2.84
C ILE A 165 -13.30 3.36 -1.34
N SER A 166 -12.49 2.44 -0.84
CA SER A 166 -12.39 2.15 0.59
C SER A 166 -11.80 3.35 1.34
N THR A 167 -12.16 3.52 2.62
CA THR A 167 -11.59 4.57 3.47
C THR A 167 -10.05 4.56 3.46
N SER A 168 -9.45 3.37 3.49
CA SER A 168 -8.00 3.21 3.44
C SER A 168 -7.41 3.77 2.14
N HIS A 169 -7.94 3.39 0.97
CA HIS A 169 -7.47 3.92 -0.31
C HIS A 169 -7.74 5.42 -0.44
N ALA A 170 -8.89 5.90 0.03
CA ALA A 170 -9.22 7.32 0.01
C ALA A 170 -8.29 8.17 0.89
N MET A 171 -7.86 7.66 2.04
CA MET A 171 -6.85 8.30 2.89
C MET A 171 -5.48 8.38 2.20
N GLN A 172 -5.04 7.31 1.53
CA GLN A 172 -3.81 7.31 0.72
C GLN A 172 -3.86 8.39 -0.35
N GLN A 173 -4.95 8.41 -1.11
CA GLN A 173 -5.19 9.41 -2.16
C GLN A 173 -5.18 10.84 -1.60
N ALA A 174 -5.78 11.08 -0.43
CA ALA A 174 -5.82 12.40 0.18
C ALA A 174 -4.42 12.91 0.60
N ILE A 175 -3.57 12.03 1.13
CA ILE A 175 -2.17 12.37 1.45
C ILE A 175 -1.40 12.69 0.16
N TYR A 176 -1.56 11.88 -0.88
CA TYR A 176 -0.85 12.04 -2.15
C TYR A 176 -1.32 13.29 -2.90
N ASN A 177 -2.63 13.57 -2.90
CA ASN A 177 -3.16 14.83 -3.45
C ASN A 177 -2.60 16.04 -2.70
N ARG A 178 -2.53 15.99 -1.36
CA ARG A 178 -1.94 17.07 -0.55
C ARG A 178 -0.47 17.33 -0.91
N ALA A 179 0.28 16.28 -1.28
CA ALA A 179 1.69 16.38 -1.67
C ALA A 179 1.88 16.98 -3.07
N THR A 180 1.01 16.62 -4.02
CA THR A 180 1.24 16.88 -5.45
C THR A 180 0.24 17.86 -6.07
N ASN A 181 -0.90 18.05 -5.46
CA ASN A 181 -2.08 18.72 -6.04
C ASN A 181 -2.54 18.11 -7.39
N ALA A 182 -2.05 16.92 -7.74
CA ALA A 182 -2.36 16.23 -8.98
C ALA A 182 -3.66 15.41 -8.84
N ARG A 183 -4.38 15.27 -9.95
CA ARG A 183 -5.52 14.36 -10.06
C ARG A 183 -5.05 12.93 -9.84
N GLN A 184 -5.91 12.10 -9.26
CA GLN A 184 -5.58 10.71 -8.95
C GLN A 184 -6.68 9.77 -9.41
N MET A 185 -6.27 8.66 -10.02
CA MET A 185 -7.13 7.58 -10.43
C MET A 185 -6.73 6.29 -9.71
N LEU A 186 -7.70 5.59 -9.17
CA LEU A 186 -7.54 4.23 -8.66
C LEU A 186 -7.92 3.25 -9.76
N TRP A 187 -6.97 2.44 -10.18
CA TRP A 187 -7.19 1.36 -11.13
C TRP A 187 -7.24 0.03 -10.40
N TYR A 188 -8.39 -0.62 -10.48
CA TYR A 188 -8.58 -1.95 -9.91
C TYR A 188 -8.54 -2.99 -11.03
N LEU A 189 -7.53 -3.84 -11.02
CA LEU A 189 -7.42 -5.01 -11.87
C LEU A 189 -7.92 -6.21 -11.06
N LYS A 190 -9.08 -6.73 -11.43
CA LYS A 190 -9.67 -7.88 -10.78
C LYS A 190 -9.15 -9.17 -11.39
N THR A 191 -8.72 -10.11 -10.54
CA THR A 191 -8.30 -11.45 -10.96
C THR A 191 -9.43 -12.19 -11.71
N PRO A 192 -9.07 -13.03 -12.71
CA PRO A 192 -10.04 -13.88 -13.36
C PRO A 192 -10.64 -14.90 -12.37
N THR A 193 -11.74 -15.48 -12.75
CA THR A 193 -12.35 -16.63 -12.08
C THR A 193 -12.49 -17.77 -13.08
N LYS A 194 -12.89 -18.95 -12.62
CA LYS A 194 -13.13 -20.10 -13.52
C LYS A 194 -14.13 -19.79 -14.65
N THR A 195 -15.01 -18.82 -14.46
CA THR A 195 -16.11 -18.53 -15.40
C THR A 195 -16.07 -17.12 -15.99
N LYS A 196 -15.16 -16.24 -15.50
CA LYS A 196 -15.08 -14.84 -15.96
C LYS A 196 -13.63 -14.43 -16.14
N PRO A 197 -13.28 -13.69 -17.20
CA PRO A 197 -11.94 -13.16 -17.43
C PRO A 197 -11.58 -12.14 -16.34
N ALA A 198 -10.34 -11.70 -16.35
CA ALA A 198 -9.89 -10.53 -15.60
C ALA A 198 -10.75 -9.30 -16.00
N ASP A 199 -10.99 -8.39 -15.07
CA ASP A 199 -11.89 -7.27 -15.24
C ASP A 199 -11.29 -5.98 -14.67
N PHE A 200 -11.79 -4.83 -15.10
CA PHE A 200 -11.22 -3.52 -14.80
C PHE A 200 -12.26 -2.56 -14.23
N THR A 201 -11.86 -1.80 -13.22
CA THR A 201 -12.66 -0.70 -12.68
C THR A 201 -11.77 0.50 -12.38
N GLN A 202 -12.15 1.67 -12.85
CA GLN A 202 -11.53 2.94 -12.49
C GLN A 202 -12.44 3.71 -11.54
N LEU A 203 -11.87 4.21 -10.45
CA LEU A 203 -12.56 5.08 -9.50
C LEU A 203 -11.70 6.33 -9.24
N GLU A 204 -12.36 7.44 -8.96
CA GLU A 204 -11.73 8.70 -8.60
C GLU A 204 -12.36 9.26 -7.33
N LEU A 205 -11.53 9.83 -6.47
CA LEU A 205 -12.00 10.44 -5.22
C LEU A 205 -12.48 11.87 -5.52
N SER A 206 -13.68 12.20 -5.07
CA SER A 206 -14.26 13.55 -5.25
C SER A 206 -13.99 14.49 -4.07
N ASP A 207 -13.73 13.98 -2.88
CA ASP A 207 -13.50 14.78 -1.66
C ASP A 207 -12.24 14.36 -0.92
N TYR A 208 -11.11 14.92 -1.35
CA TYR A 208 -9.83 14.73 -0.68
C TYR A 208 -9.79 15.37 0.71
N THR A 209 -10.50 16.48 0.91
CA THR A 209 -10.48 17.25 2.16
C THR A 209 -11.05 16.43 3.31
N HIS A 210 -12.16 15.73 3.08
CA HIS A 210 -12.76 14.85 4.07
C HIS A 210 -11.75 13.81 4.60
N TYR A 211 -11.11 13.10 3.69
CA TYR A 211 -10.17 12.02 4.07
C TYR A 211 -8.84 12.55 4.62
N LEU A 212 -8.39 13.72 4.19
CA LEU A 212 -7.25 14.39 4.80
C LEU A 212 -7.54 14.76 6.26
N ASN A 213 -8.76 15.20 6.57
CA ASN A 213 -9.17 15.47 7.95
C ASN A 213 -9.22 14.20 8.80
N ILE A 214 -9.60 13.05 8.23
CA ILE A 214 -9.48 11.75 8.91
C ILE A 214 -8.00 11.45 9.21
N CYS A 215 -7.09 11.62 8.25
CA CYS A 215 -5.65 11.44 8.46
C CYS A 215 -5.12 12.34 9.60
N LYS A 216 -5.46 13.63 9.59
CA LYS A 216 -5.09 14.57 10.67
C LYS A 216 -5.60 14.11 12.03
N HIS A 217 -6.84 13.62 12.09
CA HIS A 217 -7.38 13.09 13.34
C HIS A 217 -6.58 11.87 13.83
N ILE A 218 -6.24 10.94 12.93
CA ILE A 218 -5.43 9.77 13.30
C ILE A 218 -4.03 10.19 13.77
N ILE A 219 -3.38 11.16 13.11
CA ILE A 219 -2.10 11.73 13.53
C ILE A 219 -2.19 12.28 14.96
N LYS A 220 -3.26 13.03 15.26
CA LYS A 220 -3.49 13.57 16.60
C LYS A 220 -3.67 12.47 17.65
N VAL A 221 -4.46 11.44 17.34
CA VAL A 221 -4.67 10.27 18.23
C VAL A 221 -3.35 9.52 18.44
N MET A 222 -2.59 9.30 17.39
CA MET A 222 -1.27 8.67 17.45
C MET A 222 -0.30 9.50 18.31
N GLY A 223 -0.25 10.81 18.10
CA GLY A 223 0.59 11.72 18.91
C GLY A 223 0.22 11.69 20.40
N ASN A 224 -1.07 11.67 20.73
CA ASN A 224 -1.55 11.56 22.11
C ASN A 224 -1.17 10.19 22.73
N TYR A 225 -1.31 9.12 21.97
CA TYR A 225 -0.89 7.79 22.39
C TYR A 225 0.63 7.76 22.67
N LEU A 226 1.44 8.22 21.74
CA LEU A 226 2.90 8.29 21.90
C LEU A 226 3.33 9.21 23.07
N LYS A 227 2.55 10.24 23.36
CA LYS A 227 2.78 11.08 24.55
C LYS A 227 2.59 10.28 25.86
N SER A 228 1.64 9.36 25.90
CA SER A 228 1.29 8.60 27.11
C SER A 228 2.21 7.41 27.40
N VAL A 229 3.01 6.94 26.43
CA VAL A 229 3.92 5.81 26.57
C VAL A 229 5.37 6.28 26.52
N ASN A 230 6.26 5.73 27.38
CA ASN A 230 7.66 6.12 27.45
C ASN A 230 8.63 4.94 27.20
N SER A 231 8.12 3.72 27.21
CA SER A 231 8.91 2.50 27.04
C SER A 231 8.14 1.45 26.21
N LYS A 232 8.84 0.42 25.77
CA LYS A 232 8.22 -0.77 25.13
C LYS A 232 7.24 -1.46 26.08
N ASP A 233 7.54 -1.50 27.38
CA ASP A 233 6.64 -2.05 28.39
C ASP A 233 5.36 -1.25 28.54
N ASP A 234 5.42 0.09 28.47
CA ASP A 234 4.21 0.91 28.46
C ASP A 234 3.34 0.60 27.23
N VAL A 235 3.96 0.44 26.06
CA VAL A 235 3.24 0.05 24.83
C VAL A 235 2.60 -1.32 25.01
N LYS A 236 3.36 -2.32 25.50
CA LYS A 236 2.86 -3.67 25.79
C LYS A 236 1.63 -3.63 26.70
N ASN A 237 1.70 -2.86 27.79
CA ASN A 237 0.66 -2.80 28.81
C ASN A 237 -0.55 -1.92 28.39
N SER A 238 -0.41 -1.09 27.38
CA SER A 238 -1.48 -0.21 26.87
C SER A 238 -2.31 -0.81 25.74
N LEU A 239 -1.87 -1.94 25.16
CA LEU A 239 -2.53 -2.61 24.05
C LEU A 239 -3.00 -4.00 24.46
N ILE A 240 -4.22 -4.35 24.03
CA ILE A 240 -4.81 -5.67 24.27
C ILE A 240 -5.10 -6.29 22.89
N PRO A 241 -4.21 -7.17 22.38
CA PRO A 241 -4.43 -7.84 21.11
C PRO A 241 -5.73 -8.65 21.14
N ASN A 242 -6.64 -8.34 20.21
CA ASN A 242 -7.84 -9.16 20.04
C ASN A 242 -7.46 -10.46 19.27
N PRO A 243 -7.45 -11.64 19.91
CA PRO A 243 -7.02 -12.90 19.29
C PRO A 243 -7.92 -13.33 18.11
N ASP A 244 -9.15 -12.83 18.02
CA ASP A 244 -10.09 -13.17 16.96
C ASP A 244 -9.85 -12.34 15.67
N ASN A 245 -8.97 -11.32 15.72
CA ASN A 245 -8.67 -10.53 14.54
C ASN A 245 -7.94 -11.40 13.49
N TRP A 246 -8.36 -11.29 12.23
CA TRP A 246 -7.81 -12.07 11.12
C TRP A 246 -6.30 -11.93 10.93
N ILE A 247 -5.69 -10.80 11.35
CA ILE A 247 -4.23 -10.55 11.25
C ILE A 247 -3.42 -11.59 12.02
N TRP A 248 -3.99 -12.23 13.06
CA TRP A 248 -3.34 -13.25 13.87
C TRP A 248 -3.38 -14.65 13.24
N LYS A 249 -4.01 -14.79 12.06
CA LYS A 249 -3.97 -16.04 11.27
C LYS A 249 -2.62 -16.24 10.57
N GLU A 250 -1.86 -15.17 10.38
CA GLU A 250 -0.49 -15.25 9.88
C GLU A 250 0.41 -15.79 11.00
N GLU A 251 1.10 -16.90 10.75
CA GLU A 251 1.89 -17.61 11.75
C GLU A 251 2.97 -16.73 12.38
N THR A 252 3.70 -15.95 11.56
CA THR A 252 4.75 -15.02 12.02
C THR A 252 4.20 -13.94 12.93
N VAL A 253 3.03 -13.39 12.62
CA VAL A 253 2.36 -12.35 13.41
C VAL A 253 1.83 -12.96 14.73
N CYS A 254 1.27 -14.18 14.67
CA CYS A 254 0.81 -14.92 15.84
C CYS A 254 1.97 -15.24 16.80
N LYS A 255 3.11 -15.66 16.26
CA LYS A 255 4.33 -15.93 17.06
C LYS A 255 4.81 -14.66 17.75
N ALA A 256 4.95 -13.55 17.03
CA ALA A 256 5.35 -12.27 17.59
C ALA A 256 4.41 -11.79 18.71
N ARG A 257 3.09 -11.96 18.52
CA ARG A 257 2.10 -11.66 19.57
C ARG A 257 2.36 -12.48 20.85
N LYS A 258 2.56 -13.79 20.71
CA LYS A 258 2.83 -14.66 21.87
C LYS A 258 4.12 -14.28 22.58
N GLU A 259 5.16 -13.90 21.85
CA GLU A 259 6.42 -13.45 22.42
C GLU A 259 6.26 -12.15 23.22
N VAL A 260 5.48 -11.19 22.71
CA VAL A 260 5.29 -9.89 23.37
C VAL A 260 4.25 -9.96 24.49
N TRP A 261 3.08 -10.54 24.26
CA TRP A 261 1.96 -10.50 25.22
C TRP A 261 1.73 -11.82 25.99
N GLY A 262 2.34 -12.92 25.60
CA GLY A 262 2.25 -14.20 26.31
C GLY A 262 1.04 -15.07 25.92
N TYR A 263 0.20 -14.66 24.94
CA TYR A 263 -1.00 -15.41 24.54
C TYR A 263 -1.34 -15.22 23.06
#